data_4ff436cad0987d91a4ed33ec5805a17a
#
_entry.id   4ff436cad0987d91a4ed33ec5805a17a
#
_cell.length_a   1.000
_cell.length_b   1.000
_cell.length_c   1.000
_cell.angle_alpha   90.00
_cell.angle_beta   90.00
_cell.angle_gamma   90.00
#
_symmetry.space_group_name_H-M   'P 1'
#
loop_
_entity.id
_entity.type
_entity.pdbx_description
1 polymer ?
#
loop_
_entity_poly.entity_id
_entity_poly.type
_entity_poly.pdbx_seq_one_letter_code
_entity_poly.pdbx_strand_id
1 'polypeptide(L)'
;IKQVENISQQLCDADPNHAEAYKANTAVYIGKLKELQADMNNELKDISHRDIVTFHEAFPYFAQEFNLNIIKVIEREPGSEPSPQELEDIIKDVNKLPAKVLFTEPQYSPTAAETIARETGAHIYALDPIVTGEANEQALDAYINTMKQNVLTLKEALK
;
A
#
# COMPACT_ATOMS: atom_id res chain seq x y z
N ILE A 1 7.38 5.31 10.57
CA ILE A 1 7.85 5.93 11.83
C ILE A 1 9.33 6.30 11.67
N LYS A 2 10.22 5.36 11.39
CA LYS A 2 11.67 5.61 11.30
C LYS A 2 12.07 6.72 10.30
N GLN A 3 11.36 6.83 9.18
CA GLN A 3 11.57 7.94 8.22
C GLN A 3 11.25 9.30 8.86
N VAL A 4 10.15 9.38 9.62
CA VAL A 4 9.77 10.62 10.33
C VAL A 4 10.81 11.02 11.37
N GLU A 5 11.35 10.06 12.11
CA GLU A 5 12.43 10.27 13.08
C GLU A 5 13.70 10.78 12.39
N ASN A 6 14.10 10.18 11.27
CA ASN A 6 15.26 10.59 10.50
C ASN A 6 15.10 12.01 9.93
N ILE A 7 13.91 12.34 9.37
CA ILE A 7 13.60 13.67 8.85
C ILE A 7 13.68 14.69 10.00
N SER A 8 13.08 14.40 11.14
CA SER A 8 13.13 15.26 12.33
C SER A 8 14.56 15.57 12.77
N GLN A 9 15.41 14.54 12.83
CA GLN A 9 16.80 14.72 13.20
C GLN A 9 17.53 15.65 12.23
N GLN A 10 17.36 15.43 10.91
CA GLN A 10 18.00 16.27 9.90
C GLN A 10 17.50 17.73 9.94
N LEU A 11 16.21 17.94 10.22
CA LEU A 11 15.67 19.29 10.42
C LEU A 11 16.26 19.97 11.65
N CYS A 12 16.39 19.26 12.77
CA CYS A 12 17.01 19.80 13.98
C CYS A 12 18.47 20.18 13.77
N ASP A 13 19.22 19.38 12.99
CA ASP A 13 20.62 19.64 12.69
C ASP A 13 20.80 20.84 11.72
N ALA A 14 19.88 20.96 10.75
CA ALA A 14 19.90 22.05 9.77
C ALA A 14 19.40 23.39 10.33
N ASP A 15 18.47 23.36 11.26
CA ASP A 15 17.85 24.54 11.89
C ASP A 15 17.71 24.34 13.41
N PRO A 16 18.81 24.50 14.17
CA PRO A 16 18.80 24.30 15.61
C PRO A 16 17.90 25.27 16.38
N ASN A 17 17.60 26.43 15.82
CA ASN A 17 16.75 27.43 16.47
C ASN A 17 15.29 26.97 16.62
N HIS A 18 14.81 26.07 15.74
CA HIS A 18 13.47 25.53 15.77
C HIS A 18 13.43 24.03 16.17
N ALA A 19 14.54 23.48 16.66
CA ALA A 19 14.66 22.06 16.99
C ALA A 19 13.56 21.54 17.93
N GLU A 20 13.20 22.33 18.95
CA GLU A 20 12.14 21.92 19.90
C GLU A 20 10.76 21.83 19.23
N ALA A 21 10.45 22.72 18.27
CA ALA A 21 9.22 22.65 17.50
C ALA A 21 9.18 21.42 16.58
N TYR A 22 10.29 21.09 15.91
CA TYR A 22 10.41 19.89 15.08
C TYR A 22 10.21 18.61 15.91
N LYS A 23 10.85 18.51 17.07
CA LYS A 23 10.69 17.37 17.99
C LYS A 23 9.25 17.23 18.48
N ALA A 24 8.60 18.33 18.87
CA ALA A 24 7.23 18.32 19.35
C ALA A 24 6.26 17.84 18.24
N ASN A 25 6.37 18.40 17.04
CA ASN A 25 5.54 18.00 15.90
C ASN A 25 5.77 16.52 15.52
N THR A 26 7.03 16.08 15.53
CA THR A 26 7.42 14.70 15.30
C THR A 26 6.76 13.75 16.31
N ALA A 27 6.82 14.09 17.60
CA ALA A 27 6.22 13.26 18.65
C ALA A 27 4.70 13.10 18.46
N VAL A 28 3.99 14.19 18.11
CA VAL A 28 2.56 14.17 17.82
C VAL A 28 2.25 13.27 16.62
N TYR A 29 3.00 13.44 15.51
CA TYR A 29 2.75 12.66 14.30
C TYR A 29 3.09 11.18 14.48
N ILE A 30 4.17 10.85 15.17
CA ILE A 30 4.50 9.45 15.52
C ILE A 30 3.41 8.84 16.41
N GLY A 31 2.82 9.61 17.32
CA GLY A 31 1.65 9.15 18.07
C GLY A 31 0.51 8.71 17.16
N LYS A 32 0.13 9.55 16.19
CA LYS A 32 -0.90 9.20 15.19
C LYS A 32 -0.53 7.96 14.35
N LEU A 33 0.74 7.81 13.96
CA LEU A 33 1.20 6.65 13.19
C LEU A 33 1.15 5.35 14.00
N LYS A 34 1.47 5.39 15.30
CA LYS A 34 1.37 4.23 16.19
C LYS A 34 -0.09 3.80 16.42
N GLU A 35 -0.98 4.76 16.58
CA GLU A 35 -2.42 4.50 16.67
C GLU A 35 -2.93 3.86 15.38
N LEU A 36 -2.60 4.44 14.23
CA LEU A 36 -2.93 3.87 12.93
C LEU A 36 -2.41 2.43 12.78
N GLN A 37 -1.16 2.16 13.13
CA GLN A 37 -0.56 0.82 13.07
C GLN A 37 -1.34 -0.17 13.94
N ALA A 38 -1.72 0.21 15.16
CA ALA A 38 -2.50 -0.63 16.05
C ALA A 38 -3.90 -0.92 15.48
N ASP A 39 -4.58 0.11 14.95
CA ASP A 39 -5.89 -0.02 14.31
C ASP A 39 -5.83 -0.95 13.10
N MET A 40 -4.85 -0.75 12.22
CA MET A 40 -4.65 -1.59 11.04
C MET A 40 -4.40 -3.06 11.40
N ASN A 41 -3.54 -3.32 12.37
CA ASN A 41 -3.28 -4.68 12.86
C ASN A 41 -4.55 -5.33 13.43
N ASN A 42 -5.35 -4.57 14.18
CA ASN A 42 -6.60 -5.08 14.73
C ASN A 42 -7.63 -5.40 13.65
N GLU A 43 -7.76 -4.53 12.64
CA GLU A 43 -8.71 -4.73 11.53
C GLU A 43 -8.32 -5.90 10.61
N LEU A 44 -7.02 -6.14 10.41
CA LEU A 44 -6.51 -7.19 9.52
C LEU A 44 -6.21 -8.51 10.23
N LYS A 45 -6.42 -8.63 11.55
CA LYS A 45 -6.11 -9.88 12.28
C LYS A 45 -6.97 -11.06 11.83
N ASP A 46 -8.24 -10.81 11.51
CA ASP A 46 -9.26 -11.82 11.25
C ASP A 46 -9.58 -11.99 9.74
N ILE A 47 -8.74 -11.50 8.83
CA ILE A 47 -8.90 -11.75 7.39
C ILE A 47 -8.65 -13.22 7.08
N SER A 48 -9.47 -13.78 6.20
CA SER A 48 -9.44 -15.23 5.88
C SER A 48 -8.30 -15.60 4.94
N HIS A 49 -7.92 -14.67 4.08
CA HIS A 49 -6.87 -14.88 3.07
C HIS A 49 -5.76 -13.85 3.25
N ARG A 50 -4.53 -14.25 2.96
CA ARG A 50 -3.36 -13.37 3.09
C ARG A 50 -2.54 -13.27 1.81
N ASP A 51 -2.88 -14.08 0.82
CA ASP A 51 -2.23 -14.08 -0.49
C ASP A 51 -2.79 -12.95 -1.35
N ILE A 52 -1.90 -12.09 -1.83
CA ILE A 52 -2.25 -10.94 -2.65
C ILE A 52 -1.43 -10.91 -3.94
N VAL A 53 -2.01 -10.36 -4.99
CA VAL A 53 -1.33 -10.03 -6.24
C VAL A 53 -1.36 -8.52 -6.40
N THR A 54 -0.20 -7.89 -6.52
CA THR A 54 -0.04 -6.44 -6.69
C THR A 54 0.43 -6.11 -8.10
N PHE A 55 0.13 -4.91 -8.56
CA PHE A 55 0.61 -4.47 -9.87
C PHE A 55 2.07 -4.05 -9.82
N HIS A 56 2.47 -3.21 -8.88
CA HIS A 56 3.85 -2.75 -8.74
C HIS A 56 4.49 -3.23 -7.44
N GLU A 57 5.82 -3.09 -7.38
CA GLU A 57 6.64 -3.49 -6.23
C GLU A 57 6.66 -2.43 -5.11
N ALA A 58 5.48 -1.84 -4.83
CA ALA A 58 5.33 -0.77 -3.84
C ALA A 58 5.03 -1.27 -2.41
N PHE A 59 4.66 -2.55 -2.24
CA PHE A 59 4.07 -3.06 -1.01
C PHE A 59 4.90 -4.06 -0.17
N PRO A 60 6.20 -4.37 -0.43
CA PRO A 60 6.90 -5.41 0.33
C PRO A 60 6.95 -5.17 1.83
N TYR A 61 7.28 -3.94 2.27
CA TYR A 61 7.30 -3.58 3.69
C TYR A 61 5.91 -3.54 4.31
N PHE A 62 4.92 -3.10 3.55
CA PHE A 62 3.52 -3.11 3.98
C PHE A 62 3.03 -4.56 4.18
N ALA A 63 3.30 -5.43 3.24
CA ALA A 63 2.96 -6.84 3.32
C ALA A 63 3.64 -7.53 4.52
N GLN A 64 4.91 -7.23 4.74
CA GLN A 64 5.64 -7.76 5.91
C GLN A 64 5.02 -7.29 7.23
N GLU A 65 4.68 -6.00 7.35
CA GLU A 65 4.09 -5.41 8.56
C GLU A 65 2.75 -6.05 8.92
N PHE A 66 1.91 -6.32 7.93
CA PHE A 66 0.55 -6.83 8.13
C PHE A 66 0.39 -8.33 7.83
N ASN A 67 1.52 -9.05 7.73
CA ASN A 67 1.54 -10.49 7.47
C ASN A 67 0.73 -10.89 6.22
N LEU A 68 0.85 -10.11 5.15
CA LEU A 68 0.33 -10.43 3.82
C LEU A 68 1.42 -11.13 3.00
N ASN A 69 1.02 -11.98 2.08
CA ASN A 69 1.91 -12.73 1.22
C ASN A 69 1.76 -12.26 -0.23
N ILE A 70 2.74 -11.55 -0.77
CA ILE A 70 2.74 -11.14 -2.18
C ILE A 70 3.15 -12.35 -3.02
N ILE A 71 2.16 -12.97 -3.65
CA ILE A 71 2.37 -14.14 -4.52
C ILE A 71 2.98 -13.73 -5.86
N LYS A 72 2.55 -12.58 -6.38
CA LYS A 72 2.99 -12.08 -7.68
C LYS A 72 2.96 -10.56 -7.71
N VAL A 73 3.95 -9.98 -8.39
CA VAL A 73 3.95 -8.60 -8.88
C VAL A 73 3.80 -8.67 -10.38
N ILE A 74 2.83 -7.95 -10.96
CA ILE A 74 2.49 -8.03 -12.39
C ILE A 74 3.45 -7.20 -13.22
N GLU A 75 3.61 -5.91 -12.88
CA GLU A 75 4.53 -4.99 -13.54
C GLU A 75 5.61 -4.58 -12.52
N ARG A 76 6.84 -4.98 -12.76
CA ARG A 76 7.95 -4.63 -11.85
C ARG A 76 8.37 -3.19 -11.97
N GLU A 77 8.26 -2.65 -13.18
CA GLU A 77 8.57 -1.25 -13.47
C GLU A 77 7.33 -0.56 -14.07
N PRO A 78 6.97 0.64 -13.61
CA PRO A 78 5.83 1.38 -14.13
C PRO A 78 5.91 1.56 -15.65
N GLY A 79 4.84 1.15 -16.36
CA GLY A 79 4.75 1.22 -17.81
C GLY A 79 5.38 0.06 -18.58
N SER A 80 5.85 -0.98 -17.89
CA SER A 80 6.27 -2.24 -18.51
C SER A 80 5.08 -3.18 -18.58
N GLU A 81 4.33 -3.15 -19.67
CA GLU A 81 3.24 -4.11 -19.88
C GLU A 81 3.78 -5.55 -19.97
N PRO A 82 3.10 -6.51 -19.32
CA PRO A 82 3.50 -7.91 -19.40
C PRO A 82 3.38 -8.44 -20.83
N SER A 83 4.36 -9.23 -21.26
CA SER A 83 4.29 -9.95 -22.52
C SER A 83 3.13 -10.96 -22.52
N PRO A 84 2.67 -11.45 -23.69
CA PRO A 84 1.61 -12.45 -23.75
C PRO A 84 1.90 -13.72 -22.93
N GLN A 85 3.16 -14.16 -22.90
CA GLN A 85 3.57 -15.34 -22.12
C GLN A 85 3.50 -15.06 -20.61
N GLU A 86 3.97 -13.88 -20.17
CA GLU A 86 3.88 -13.48 -18.76
C GLU A 86 2.42 -13.34 -18.34
N LEU A 87 1.56 -12.79 -19.20
CA LEU A 87 0.13 -12.66 -18.94
C LEU A 87 -0.53 -14.04 -18.75
N GLU A 88 -0.21 -15.04 -19.59
CA GLU A 88 -0.67 -16.42 -19.40
C GLU A 88 -0.23 -17.02 -18.06
N ASP A 89 1.01 -16.78 -17.66
CA ASP A 89 1.53 -17.31 -16.41
C ASP A 89 0.90 -16.62 -15.19
N ILE A 90 0.65 -15.31 -15.27
CA ILE A 90 -0.11 -14.57 -14.25
C ILE A 90 -1.54 -15.12 -14.13
N ILE A 91 -2.25 -15.34 -15.25
CA ILE A 91 -3.59 -15.92 -15.26
C ILE A 91 -3.60 -17.31 -14.60
N LYS A 92 -2.62 -18.16 -14.89
CA LYS A 92 -2.48 -19.48 -14.25
C LYS A 92 -2.28 -19.35 -12.73
N ASP A 93 -1.45 -18.41 -12.30
CA ASP A 93 -1.17 -18.20 -10.87
C ASP A 93 -2.38 -17.63 -10.14
N VAL A 94 -3.06 -16.64 -10.71
CA VAL A 94 -4.32 -16.07 -10.14
C VAL A 94 -5.42 -17.14 -10.02
N ASN A 95 -5.52 -18.06 -11.00
CA ASN A 95 -6.50 -19.13 -10.95
C ASN A 95 -6.28 -20.17 -9.84
N LYS A 96 -5.07 -20.24 -9.26
CA LYS A 96 -4.74 -21.12 -8.13
C LYS A 96 -5.08 -20.48 -6.78
N LEU A 97 -5.28 -19.15 -6.74
CA LEU A 97 -5.54 -18.45 -5.48
C LEU A 97 -6.93 -18.74 -4.94
N PRO A 98 -7.08 -18.98 -3.62
CA PRO A 98 -8.37 -19.16 -2.98
C PRO A 98 -9.24 -17.89 -3.06
N ALA A 99 -8.62 -16.71 -2.86
CA ALA A 99 -9.25 -15.42 -3.13
C ALA A 99 -8.64 -14.85 -4.41
N LYS A 100 -9.45 -14.75 -5.46
CA LYS A 100 -9.01 -14.18 -6.74
C LYS A 100 -9.14 -12.67 -6.68
N VAL A 101 -8.13 -12.03 -6.12
CA VAL A 101 -8.07 -10.57 -5.95
C VAL A 101 -6.79 -10.00 -6.56
N LEU A 102 -6.92 -8.85 -7.21
CA LEU A 102 -5.84 -8.08 -7.80
C LEU A 102 -5.86 -6.69 -7.21
N PHE A 103 -4.71 -6.20 -6.78
CA PHE A 103 -4.56 -4.85 -6.25
C PHE A 103 -3.84 -3.97 -7.26
N THR A 104 -4.56 -2.97 -7.77
CA THR A 104 -4.03 -1.92 -8.65
C THR A 104 -3.76 -0.64 -7.86
N GLU A 105 -2.99 0.25 -8.44
CA GLU A 105 -2.70 1.55 -7.87
C GLU A 105 -3.46 2.64 -8.63
N PRO A 106 -4.01 3.66 -7.94
CA PRO A 106 -4.84 4.69 -8.59
C PRO A 106 -4.12 5.50 -9.68
N GLN A 107 -2.77 5.52 -9.64
CA GLN A 107 -1.94 6.32 -10.54
C GLN A 107 -1.70 5.67 -11.91
N TYR A 108 -2.04 4.38 -12.06
CA TYR A 108 -1.69 3.60 -13.25
C TYR A 108 -2.92 3.07 -13.98
N SER A 109 -2.73 2.74 -15.26
CA SER A 109 -3.79 2.17 -16.09
C SER A 109 -4.20 0.78 -15.58
N PRO A 110 -5.49 0.49 -15.41
CA PRO A 110 -5.96 -0.82 -14.98
C PRO A 110 -6.04 -1.85 -16.13
N THR A 111 -5.61 -1.55 -17.34
CA THR A 111 -5.86 -2.36 -18.56
C THR A 111 -5.41 -3.81 -18.43
N ALA A 112 -4.19 -4.04 -17.90
CA ALA A 112 -3.68 -5.41 -17.70
C ALA A 112 -4.48 -6.12 -16.60
N ALA A 113 -4.86 -5.42 -15.50
CA ALA A 113 -5.72 -5.97 -14.45
C ALA A 113 -7.09 -6.38 -14.97
N GLU A 114 -7.70 -5.54 -15.80
CA GLU A 114 -9.01 -5.82 -16.40
C GLU A 114 -8.95 -7.05 -17.32
N THR A 115 -7.85 -7.22 -18.06
CA THR A 115 -7.65 -8.41 -18.90
C THR A 115 -7.51 -9.67 -18.05
N ILE A 116 -6.69 -9.65 -16.99
CA ILE A 116 -6.54 -10.78 -16.06
C ILE A 116 -7.87 -11.08 -15.36
N ALA A 117 -8.58 -10.05 -14.90
CA ALA A 117 -9.86 -10.20 -14.22
C ALA A 117 -10.92 -10.86 -15.13
N ARG A 118 -10.99 -10.46 -16.39
CA ARG A 118 -11.91 -11.06 -17.36
C ARG A 118 -11.63 -12.54 -17.60
N GLU A 119 -10.36 -12.95 -17.66
CA GLU A 119 -9.96 -14.34 -17.94
C GLU A 119 -10.03 -15.24 -16.69
N THR A 120 -9.95 -14.67 -15.48
CA THR A 120 -9.87 -15.42 -14.21
C THR A 120 -11.12 -15.32 -13.35
N GLY A 121 -11.98 -14.33 -13.61
CA GLY A 121 -13.05 -13.92 -12.71
C GLY A 121 -12.55 -13.23 -11.42
N ALA A 122 -11.34 -12.71 -11.42
CA ALA A 122 -10.79 -12.00 -10.26
C ALA A 122 -11.46 -10.64 -10.05
N HIS A 123 -11.53 -10.21 -8.80
CA HIS A 123 -11.96 -8.86 -8.44
C HIS A 123 -10.77 -7.92 -8.36
N ILE A 124 -10.94 -6.70 -8.87
CA ILE A 124 -9.92 -5.65 -8.84
C ILE A 124 -10.25 -4.69 -7.70
N TYR A 125 -9.26 -4.41 -6.87
CA TYR A 125 -9.32 -3.43 -5.79
C TYR A 125 -8.20 -2.42 -5.93
N ALA A 126 -8.44 -1.18 -5.53
CA ALA A 126 -7.41 -0.15 -5.49
C ALA A 126 -6.69 -0.18 -4.14
N LEU A 127 -5.36 -0.23 -4.16
CA LEU A 127 -4.50 -0.11 -2.99
C LEU A 127 -3.49 1.02 -3.28
N ASP A 128 -3.56 2.10 -2.52
CA ASP A 128 -2.78 3.31 -2.80
C ASP A 128 -1.49 3.37 -1.95
N PRO A 129 -0.29 3.28 -2.55
CA PRO A 129 0.98 3.42 -1.83
C PRO A 129 1.31 4.88 -1.44
N ILE A 130 0.49 5.83 -1.84
CA ILE A 130 0.60 7.27 -1.53
C ILE A 130 1.92 7.87 -2.07
N VAL A 131 2.21 7.58 -3.32
CA VAL A 131 3.37 8.17 -4.02
C VAL A 131 3.06 9.54 -4.66
N THR A 132 1.78 9.90 -4.72
CA THR A 132 1.28 11.18 -5.22
C THR A 132 0.28 11.78 -4.22
N GLY A 133 0.05 13.08 -4.29
CA GLY A 133 -0.92 13.76 -3.44
C GLY A 133 -0.93 15.26 -3.66
N GLU A 134 -1.90 15.93 -3.05
CA GLU A 134 -2.06 17.37 -3.09
C GLU A 134 -1.05 18.07 -2.17
N ALA A 135 -0.37 19.09 -2.68
CA ALA A 135 0.58 19.91 -1.92
C ALA A 135 -0.16 21.12 -1.27
N ASN A 136 -0.97 20.85 -0.27
CA ASN A 136 -1.73 21.89 0.45
C ASN A 136 -1.82 21.60 1.95
N GLU A 137 -2.30 22.56 2.74
CA GLU A 137 -2.41 22.44 4.20
C GLU A 137 -3.40 21.36 4.66
N GLN A 138 -4.36 20.97 3.82
CA GLN A 138 -5.33 19.92 4.12
C GLN A 138 -4.71 18.52 3.97
N ALA A 139 -3.53 18.41 3.37
CA ALA A 139 -2.83 17.14 3.16
C ALA A 139 -2.10 16.60 4.42
N LEU A 140 -2.12 17.29 5.55
CA LEU A 140 -1.40 16.91 6.78
C LEU A 140 -1.73 15.49 7.27
N ASP A 141 -2.96 15.04 7.11
CA ASP A 141 -3.41 13.71 7.49
C ASP A 141 -3.67 12.80 6.26
N ALA A 142 -3.25 13.20 5.06
CA ALA A 142 -3.51 12.43 3.82
C ALA A 142 -2.99 10.99 3.92
N TYR A 143 -1.75 10.79 4.39
CA TYR A 143 -1.18 9.46 4.60
C TYR A 143 -2.04 8.60 5.52
N ILE A 144 -2.44 9.14 6.66
CA ILE A 144 -3.25 8.42 7.67
C ILE A 144 -4.61 8.03 7.09
N ASN A 145 -5.27 8.97 6.40
CA ASN A 145 -6.58 8.75 5.81
C ASN A 145 -6.53 7.70 4.69
N THR A 146 -5.53 7.76 3.82
CA THR A 146 -5.37 6.79 2.74
C THR A 146 -5.02 5.41 3.28
N MET A 147 -4.17 5.29 4.30
CA MET A 147 -3.88 4.00 4.93
C MET A 147 -5.13 3.40 5.60
N LYS A 148 -5.99 4.19 6.23
CA LYS A 148 -7.28 3.74 6.74
C LYS A 148 -8.18 3.20 5.62
N GLN A 149 -8.22 3.87 4.48
CA GLN A 149 -8.96 3.40 3.31
C GLN A 149 -8.38 2.09 2.77
N ASN A 150 -7.06 1.97 2.67
CA ASN A 150 -6.39 0.73 2.26
C ASN A 150 -6.77 -0.46 3.15
N VAL A 151 -6.87 -0.26 4.46
CA VAL A 151 -7.31 -1.31 5.40
C VAL A 151 -8.74 -1.76 5.11
N LEU A 152 -9.67 -0.84 4.89
CA LEU A 152 -11.05 -1.18 4.54
C LEU A 152 -11.11 -1.99 3.24
N THR A 153 -10.34 -1.58 2.24
CA THR A 153 -10.21 -2.28 0.97
C THR A 153 -9.67 -3.71 1.16
N LEU A 154 -8.58 -3.87 1.91
CA LEU A 154 -8.01 -5.18 2.21
C LEU A 154 -8.97 -6.07 2.98
N LYS A 155 -9.67 -5.54 3.97
CA LYS A 155 -10.65 -6.27 4.76
C LYS A 155 -11.83 -6.75 3.91
N GLU A 156 -12.27 -5.95 2.93
CA GLU A 156 -13.29 -6.35 1.97
C GLU A 156 -12.79 -7.43 1.02
N ALA A 157 -11.60 -7.25 0.47
CA ALA A 157 -11.03 -8.13 -0.55
C ALA A 157 -10.61 -9.51 -0.01
N LEU A 158 -10.20 -9.59 1.25
CA LEU A 158 -9.55 -10.77 1.85
C LEU A 158 -10.39 -11.47 2.93
N LYS A 159 -11.69 -11.25 2.91
CA LYS A 159 -12.65 -11.92 3.82
C LYS A 159 -12.70 -13.42 3.66
#